data_3a41fd3af799250441686b7556e7e903
#
_entry.id   3a41fd3af799250441686b7556e7e903
#
_cell.length_a   1.000
_cell.length_b   1.000
_cell.length_c   1.000
_cell.angle_alpha   90.00
_cell.angle_beta   90.00
_cell.angle_gamma   90.00
#
_symmetry.space_group_name_H-M   'P 1'
#
loop_
_entity.id
_entity.type
_entity.pdbx_description
1 polymer ?
#
loop_
_entity_poly.entity_id
_entity_poly.type
_entity_poly.pdbx_seq_one_letter_code
_entity_poly.pdbx_strand_id
1 'polypeptide(L)'
;MRTAVYPGTFDPVTFGHMDVVRRAAELFDEVIIGVLNNSAKTPLFSVEERVNILKKVTEDIPNVKVTSFSGLSVDFARACDAKVIVRG
;
A
#
# COMPACT_ATOMS: atom_id res chain seq x y z
N MET A 1 -8.31 17.35 -0.13
CA MET A 1 -8.03 16.13 0.66
C MET A 1 -6.57 15.72 0.49
N ARG A 2 -5.91 15.39 1.60
CA ARG A 2 -4.50 14.99 1.55
C ARG A 2 -4.43 13.46 1.46
N THR A 3 -4.00 12.97 0.31
CA THR A 3 -3.90 11.54 0.03
C THR A 3 -2.43 11.16 -0.15
N ALA A 4 -2.03 10.09 0.49
CA ALA A 4 -0.71 9.50 0.32
C ALA A 4 -0.84 8.06 -0.20
N VAL A 5 0.14 7.63 -0.98
CA VAL A 5 0.23 6.23 -1.40
C VAL A 5 1.45 5.59 -0.75
N TYR A 6 1.34 4.33 -0.41
CA TYR A 6 2.43 3.53 0.13
C TYR A 6 2.63 2.32 -0.77
N PRO A 7 3.47 2.44 -1.79
CA PRO A 7 3.73 1.33 -2.70
C PRO A 7 4.77 0.38 -2.15
N GLY A 8 4.63 -0.89 -2.43
CA GLY A 8 5.59 -1.89 -2.01
C GLY A 8 5.20 -3.28 -2.44
N THR A 9 6.07 -4.23 -2.20
CA THR A 9 5.81 -5.64 -2.51
C THR A 9 4.96 -6.31 -1.45
N PHE A 10 5.22 -6.04 -0.17
CA PHE A 10 4.48 -6.61 0.98
C PHE A 10 4.35 -8.13 0.90
N ASP A 11 5.47 -8.82 0.78
CA ASP A 11 5.50 -10.27 0.56
C ASP A 11 6.35 -10.99 1.62
N PRO A 12 5.81 -11.14 2.85
CA PRO A 12 4.55 -10.61 3.38
C PRO A 12 4.67 -9.20 3.96
N VAL A 13 3.54 -8.67 4.44
CA VAL A 13 3.54 -7.45 5.24
C VAL A 13 4.21 -7.73 6.59
N THR A 14 4.94 -6.75 7.11
CA THR A 14 5.65 -6.85 8.38
C THR A 14 5.11 -5.84 9.39
N PHE A 15 5.53 -5.98 10.66
CA PHE A 15 5.20 -4.98 11.67
C PHE A 15 5.76 -3.60 11.33
N GLY A 16 6.94 -3.56 10.67
CA GLY A 16 7.51 -2.30 10.20
C GLY A 16 6.62 -1.62 9.16
N HIS A 17 6.07 -2.38 8.23
CA HIS A 17 5.12 -1.85 7.27
C HIS A 17 3.88 -1.29 7.98
N MET A 18 3.35 -2.01 8.94
CA MET A 18 2.15 -1.59 9.65
C MET A 18 2.40 -0.34 10.50
N ASP A 19 3.59 -0.20 11.08
CA ASP A 19 3.95 1.01 11.81
C ASP A 19 3.92 2.22 10.89
N VAL A 20 4.49 2.10 9.69
CA VAL A 20 4.47 3.18 8.69
C VAL A 20 3.03 3.52 8.28
N VAL A 21 2.20 2.50 8.03
CA VAL A 21 0.81 2.69 7.63
C VAL A 21 0.04 3.45 8.72
N ARG A 22 0.19 3.05 9.98
CA ARG A 22 -0.53 3.69 11.08
C ARG A 22 -0.11 5.14 11.26
N ARG A 23 1.17 5.44 11.15
CA ARG A 23 1.69 6.81 11.24
C ARG A 23 1.19 7.66 10.07
N ALA A 24 1.20 7.12 8.86
CA ALA A 24 0.70 7.84 7.69
C ALA A 24 -0.80 8.10 7.82
N ALA A 25 -1.57 7.13 8.33
CA ALA A 25 -3.00 7.29 8.51
C ALA A 25 -3.35 8.43 9.47
N GLU A 26 -2.48 8.73 10.42
CA GLU A 26 -2.67 9.87 11.33
C GLU A 26 -2.37 11.20 10.66
N LEU A 27 -1.47 11.21 9.67
CA LEU A 27 -1.01 12.44 9.02
C LEU A 27 -1.83 12.83 7.79
N PHE A 28 -2.45 11.87 7.14
CA PHE A 28 -3.15 12.09 5.88
C PHE A 28 -4.63 11.73 6.01
N ASP A 29 -5.45 12.36 5.17
CA ASP A 29 -6.88 12.07 5.14
C ASP A 29 -7.16 10.66 4.60
N GLU A 30 -6.31 10.21 3.68
CA GLU A 30 -6.43 8.89 3.08
C GLU A 30 -5.03 8.33 2.77
N VAL A 31 -4.85 7.05 3.06
CA VAL A 31 -3.64 6.31 2.69
C VAL A 31 -4.04 5.14 1.81
N ILE A 32 -3.40 5.05 0.65
CA ILE A 32 -3.66 3.96 -0.29
C ILE A 32 -2.41 3.09 -0.37
N ILE A 33 -2.53 1.85 0.12
CA ILE A 33 -1.45 0.88 0.01
C ILE A 33 -1.52 0.26 -1.37
N GLY A 34 -0.43 0.35 -2.12
CA GLY A 34 -0.34 -0.25 -3.45
C GLY A 34 0.57 -1.47 -3.44
N VAL A 35 -0.01 -2.63 -3.68
CA VAL A 35 0.76 -3.88 -3.78
C VAL A 35 1.29 -4.00 -5.20
N LEU A 36 2.60 -3.99 -5.35
CA LEU A 36 3.23 -4.09 -6.67
C LEU A 36 3.05 -5.48 -7.25
N ASN A 37 2.45 -5.53 -8.42
CA ASN A 37 2.34 -6.76 -9.19
C ASN A 37 3.60 -6.89 -10.05
N ASN A 38 4.59 -7.60 -9.54
CA ASN A 38 5.85 -7.81 -10.22
C ASN A 38 6.01 -9.28 -10.60
N SER A 39 5.85 -9.59 -11.88
CA SER A 39 5.95 -10.94 -12.39
C SER A 39 7.40 -11.45 -12.56
N ALA A 40 8.39 -10.58 -12.36
CA ALA A 40 9.79 -10.93 -12.58
C ALA A 40 10.39 -11.84 -11.51
N LYS A 41 9.72 -11.99 -10.38
CA LYS A 41 10.18 -12.82 -9.26
C LYS A 41 9.10 -13.81 -8.86
N THR A 42 9.53 -14.90 -8.22
CA THR A 42 8.58 -15.86 -7.64
C THR A 42 8.21 -15.38 -6.24
N PRO A 43 7.04 -14.81 -6.02
CA PRO A 43 6.65 -14.30 -4.70
C PRO A 43 6.26 -15.44 -3.77
N LEU A 44 6.32 -15.18 -2.45
CA LEU A 44 5.81 -16.11 -1.44
C LEU A 44 4.29 -16.21 -1.51
N PHE A 45 3.64 -15.09 -1.77
CA PHE A 45 2.20 -15.01 -1.91
C PHE A 45 1.83 -14.34 -3.23
N SER A 46 0.69 -14.73 -3.80
CA SER A 46 0.16 -14.05 -4.98
C SER A 46 -0.20 -12.60 -4.65
N VAL A 47 -0.36 -11.78 -5.68
CA VAL A 47 -0.81 -10.40 -5.48
C VAL A 47 -2.16 -10.37 -4.75
N GLU A 48 -3.09 -11.23 -5.17
CA GLU A 48 -4.40 -11.32 -4.54
C GLU A 48 -4.30 -11.67 -3.05
N GLU A 49 -3.46 -12.64 -2.71
CA GLU A 49 -3.25 -13.04 -1.32
C GLU A 49 -2.65 -11.87 -0.51
N ARG A 50 -1.66 -11.18 -1.06
CA ARG A 50 -1.02 -10.04 -0.40
C ARG A 50 -2.02 -8.90 -0.16
N VAL A 51 -2.84 -8.60 -1.15
CA VAL A 51 -3.90 -7.58 -1.02
C VAL A 51 -4.88 -7.99 0.08
N ASN A 52 -5.31 -9.24 0.10
CA ASN A 52 -6.27 -9.72 1.08
C ASN A 52 -5.71 -9.70 2.50
N ILE A 53 -4.43 -10.07 2.68
CA ILE A 53 -3.77 -10.00 3.98
C ILE A 53 -3.72 -8.55 4.47
N LEU A 54 -3.34 -7.62 3.58
CA LEU A 54 -3.27 -6.20 3.94
C LEU A 54 -4.64 -5.64 4.30
N LYS A 55 -5.67 -6.00 3.56
CA LYS A 55 -7.04 -5.58 3.89
C LYS A 55 -7.44 -6.07 5.27
N LYS A 56 -7.08 -7.29 5.60
CA LYS A 56 -7.40 -7.88 6.90
C LYS A 56 -6.69 -7.15 8.04
N VAL A 57 -5.39 -6.90 7.92
CA VAL A 57 -4.62 -6.27 9.00
C VAL A 57 -4.86 -4.77 9.12
N THR A 58 -5.48 -4.14 8.12
CA THR A 58 -5.81 -2.71 8.16
C THR A 58 -7.30 -2.43 8.33
N GLU A 59 -8.11 -3.45 8.55
CA GLU A 59 -9.56 -3.30 8.63
C GLU A 59 -10.01 -2.38 9.76
N ASP A 60 -9.19 -2.20 10.80
CA ASP A 60 -9.46 -1.31 11.92
C ASP A 60 -9.01 0.15 11.66
N ILE A 61 -8.44 0.44 10.50
CA ILE A 61 -7.96 1.78 10.15
C ILE A 61 -8.85 2.33 9.02
N PRO A 62 -9.83 3.17 9.33
CA PRO A 62 -10.89 3.51 8.38
C PRO A 62 -10.45 4.31 7.15
N ASN A 63 -9.34 5.04 7.24
CA ASN A 63 -8.84 5.85 6.12
C ASN A 63 -7.74 5.17 5.31
N VAL A 64 -7.56 3.86 5.47
CA VAL A 64 -6.59 3.08 4.71
C VAL A 64 -7.33 2.23 3.68
N LYS A 65 -6.87 2.27 2.44
CA LYS A 65 -7.37 1.44 1.35
C LYS A 65 -6.22 0.61 0.79
N VAL A 66 -6.53 -0.54 0.23
CA VAL A 66 -5.53 -1.45 -0.34
C VAL A 66 -5.91 -1.78 -1.77
N THR A 67 -4.96 -1.69 -2.67
CA THR A 67 -5.13 -2.07 -4.07
C THR A 67 -3.82 -2.64 -4.61
N SER A 68 -3.84 -3.11 -5.83
CA SER A 68 -2.63 -3.55 -6.53
C SER A 68 -2.35 -2.62 -7.71
N PHE A 69 -1.11 -2.61 -8.15
CA PHE A 69 -0.73 -1.82 -9.33
C PHE A 69 0.45 -2.49 -10.04
N SER A 70 0.66 -2.10 -11.29
CA SER A 70 1.80 -2.51 -12.09
C SER A 70 2.51 -1.26 -12.58
N GLY A 71 3.81 -1.37 -12.85
CA GLY A 71 4.59 -0.26 -13.37
C GLY A 71 5.19 0.61 -12.27
N LEU A 72 5.32 1.90 -12.56
CA LEU A 72 6.04 2.81 -11.68
C LEU A 72 5.18 3.36 -10.55
N SER A 73 5.79 3.50 -9.36
CA SER A 73 5.12 4.09 -8.20
C SER A 73 4.63 5.51 -8.46
N VAL A 74 5.35 6.28 -9.26
CA VAL A 74 4.96 7.65 -9.63
C VAL A 74 3.65 7.65 -10.42
N ASP A 75 3.53 6.72 -11.36
CA ASP A 75 2.31 6.60 -12.17
C ASP A 75 1.13 6.15 -11.31
N PHE A 76 1.38 5.25 -10.39
CA PHE A 76 0.37 4.82 -9.43
C PHE A 76 -0.11 6.00 -8.57
N ALA A 77 0.83 6.80 -8.06
CA ALA A 77 0.49 7.98 -7.25
C ALA A 77 -0.38 8.96 -8.03
N ARG A 78 -0.05 9.18 -9.31
CA ARG A 78 -0.84 10.06 -10.18
C ARG A 78 -2.25 9.51 -10.40
N ALA A 79 -2.36 8.21 -10.63
CA ALA A 79 -3.65 7.57 -10.84
C ALA A 79 -4.55 7.69 -9.59
N CYS A 80 -3.96 7.73 -8.41
CA CYS A 80 -4.66 7.90 -7.14
C CYS A 80 -4.87 9.38 -6.77
N ASP A 81 -4.38 10.30 -7.58
CA ASP A 81 -4.38 11.73 -7.27
C ASP A 81 -3.69 12.02 -5.93
N ALA A 82 -2.62 11.28 -5.64
CA ALA A 82 -1.85 11.43 -4.41
C ALA A 82 -0.63 12.32 -4.65
N LYS A 83 -0.35 13.18 -3.70
CA LYS A 83 0.79 14.09 -3.79
C LYS A 83 2.00 13.60 -3.01
N VAL A 84 1.83 12.56 -2.20
CA VAL A 84 2.88 12.05 -1.33
C VAL A 84 3.02 10.55 -1.54
N ILE A 85 4.27 10.10 -1.69
CA ILE A 85 4.62 8.69 -1.71
C ILE A 85 5.34 8.38 -0.41
N VAL A 86 4.76 7.50 0.40
CA VAL A 86 5.33 7.10 1.67
C VAL A 86 6.32 5.96 1.42
N ARG A 87 7.42 5.96 2.16
CA ARG A 87 8.42 4.90 2.11
C ARG A 87 8.71 4.39 3.51
N GLY A 88 8.84 3.10 3.62
CA GLY A 88 9.20 2.47 4.88
C GLY A 88 10.68 2.24 5.05
#